data_ee25adecfe221e7b2a141e3d89b3e4ae
#
_entry.id   ee25adecfe221e7b2a141e3d89b3e4ae
#
_cell.length_a   1.000
_cell.length_b   1.000
_cell.length_c   1.000
_cell.angle_alpha   90.00
_cell.angle_beta   90.00
_cell.angle_gamma   90.00
#
_symmetry.space_group_name_H-M   'P 1'
#
loop_
_entity.id
_entity.type
_entity.pdbx_description
1 polymer ?
#
loop_
_entity_poly.entity_id
_entity_poly.type
_entity_poly.pdbx_seq_one_letter_code
_entity_poly.pdbx_strand_id
1 'polypeptide(L)'
;MSDLKKRSYPHGEVVEPLYTSSPDNNVGFRNHPWWTMVQEHLVEKEFIANDWAHNRLQQGASGLLFYLTDEQYLPRILEGIKLEYISLGLVVEGSGPAVMEALLHHAHNEIIPVQKLSGFINIDTIEIAARTGIWHENKMYELGELSRLTPTRMKYMCCNANFYGSCGASPNTQLGLALAHLDFYLSNFGDVGLSQYWVALTSGTYMFEEIAKHRALRVLWRELLEEYDYPFVHLEIYSETSTTHQSSFDAHSNLLRATSAAFGAVTGGADAVQIRPYNSVVKGFDAEGERLALNQHFIMAYESGMDRVMDPAKGSYFIEDKTSTLVKEAKLICKEIRQIGGIVEALKSGWIQDRIDSEVKAAMPEKVLGVNFYPNDAEKLPEGITIAPTLSRIEHKERFADRDIEPLRVVRWSESLEFQRHSSTL
;
A
#
# COMPACT_ATOMS: atom_id res chain seq x y z
N MET A 1 22.98 9.11 31.61
CA MET A 1 21.82 9.30 30.71
C MET A 1 21.84 10.67 29.98
N SER A 2 22.73 11.59 30.34
CA SER A 2 22.81 12.94 29.74
C SER A 2 23.37 13.02 28.32
N ASP A 3 23.90 11.93 27.76
CA ASP A 3 24.58 11.95 26.47
C ASP A 3 23.80 11.31 25.30
N LEU A 4 22.57 10.89 25.54
CA LEU A 4 21.70 10.38 24.48
C LEU A 4 21.16 11.54 23.64
N LYS A 5 21.59 11.63 22.38
CA LYS A 5 21.17 12.69 21.46
C LYS A 5 19.80 12.38 20.86
N LYS A 6 18.94 13.40 20.79
CA LYS A 6 17.74 13.35 19.96
C LYS A 6 18.13 13.09 18.51
N ARG A 7 17.29 12.35 17.80
CA ARG A 7 17.43 12.10 16.36
C ARG A 7 16.16 12.55 15.65
N SER A 8 16.25 12.80 14.35
CA SER A 8 15.09 13.15 13.54
C SER A 8 14.86 12.12 12.44
N TYR A 9 13.61 11.90 12.07
CA TYR A 9 13.24 11.25 10.83
C TYR A 9 13.54 12.15 9.62
N PRO A 10 13.65 11.61 8.40
CA PRO A 10 13.91 12.42 7.19
C PRO A 10 12.90 13.53 6.95
N HIS A 11 11.65 13.36 7.34
CA HIS A 11 10.59 14.37 7.26
C HIS A 11 10.62 15.41 8.42
N GLY A 12 11.66 15.41 9.25
CA GLY A 12 11.95 16.45 10.24
C GLY A 12 11.43 16.21 11.65
N GLU A 13 10.61 15.18 11.89
CA GLU A 13 10.15 14.86 13.25
C GLU A 13 11.32 14.44 14.14
N VAL A 14 11.39 15.03 15.33
CA VAL A 14 12.42 14.77 16.34
C VAL A 14 11.93 13.73 17.33
N VAL A 15 12.70 12.64 17.49
CA VAL A 15 12.40 11.58 18.46
C VAL A 15 13.33 11.64 19.67
N GLU A 16 12.73 11.40 20.84
CA GLU A 16 13.48 11.27 22.09
C GLU A 16 14.16 9.90 22.18
N PRO A 17 15.33 9.81 22.77
CA PRO A 17 16.02 8.53 22.92
C PRO A 17 15.36 7.61 23.96
N LEU A 18 14.52 8.15 24.85
CA LEU A 18 13.81 7.42 25.90
C LEU A 18 12.44 8.06 26.15
N TYR A 19 11.40 7.23 26.13
CA TYR A 19 10.02 7.60 26.50
C TYR A 19 9.69 6.92 27.84
N THR A 20 9.10 7.67 28.77
CA THR A 20 8.77 7.21 30.13
C THR A 20 7.26 7.16 30.40
N SER A 21 6.46 7.68 29.49
CA SER A 21 4.99 7.66 29.53
C SER A 21 4.43 7.69 28.10
N SER A 22 3.19 7.27 27.93
CA SER A 22 2.48 7.33 26.65
C SER A 22 0.99 7.52 26.87
N PRO A 23 0.27 8.08 25.86
CA PRO A 23 -1.19 8.06 25.84
C PRO A 23 -1.72 6.62 25.68
N ASP A 24 -2.95 6.38 26.13
CA ASP A 24 -3.69 5.18 25.77
C ASP A 24 -4.52 5.46 24.51
N ASN A 25 -4.12 4.88 23.40
CA ASN A 25 -4.75 5.14 22.10
C ASN A 25 -5.98 4.25 21.85
N ASN A 26 -6.26 3.27 22.73
CA ASN A 26 -7.36 2.31 22.54
C ASN A 26 -7.43 1.79 21.10
N VAL A 27 -6.32 1.34 20.57
CA VAL A 27 -6.19 0.89 19.18
C VAL A 27 -6.97 -0.40 19.00
N GLY A 28 -7.91 -0.42 18.04
CA GLY A 28 -8.47 -1.67 17.55
C GLY A 28 -7.38 -2.44 16.79
N PHE A 29 -7.32 -3.75 16.93
CA PHE A 29 -6.37 -4.59 16.23
C PHE A 29 -7.12 -5.60 15.35
N ARG A 30 -6.42 -6.31 14.45
CA ARG A 30 -7.04 -7.44 13.71
C ARG A 30 -7.56 -8.49 14.69
N ASN A 31 -8.57 -9.24 14.25
CA ASN A 31 -9.26 -10.20 15.15
C ASN A 31 -8.48 -11.50 15.40
N HIS A 32 -7.34 -11.69 14.74
CA HIS A 32 -6.48 -12.87 14.84
C HIS A 32 -5.02 -12.48 14.63
N PRO A 33 -4.05 -13.23 15.14
CA PRO A 33 -2.62 -12.89 14.99
C PRO A 33 -2.08 -13.13 13.59
N TRP A 34 -2.78 -13.90 12.76
CA TRP A 34 -2.41 -14.25 11.39
C TRP A 34 -2.66 -13.09 10.41
N TRP A 35 -1.93 -13.05 9.33
CA TRP A 35 -2.13 -12.15 8.19
C TRP A 35 -2.16 -12.92 6.87
N THR A 36 -2.85 -12.38 5.88
CA THR A 36 -2.86 -12.93 4.52
C THR A 36 -1.52 -12.65 3.84
N MET A 37 -0.86 -13.70 3.36
CA MET A 37 0.40 -13.62 2.61
C MET A 37 0.06 -13.49 1.13
N VAL A 38 0.18 -12.27 0.59
CA VAL A 38 -0.29 -11.93 -0.76
C VAL A 38 0.86 -12.02 -1.75
N GLN A 39 0.57 -12.65 -2.89
CA GLN A 39 1.43 -12.65 -4.08
C GLN A 39 0.67 -12.02 -5.25
N GLU A 40 1.35 -11.21 -6.07
CA GLU A 40 0.72 -10.48 -7.18
C GLU A 40 1.18 -10.97 -8.54
N HIS A 41 0.30 -10.80 -9.54
CA HIS A 41 0.59 -11.12 -10.93
C HIS A 41 -0.08 -10.14 -11.89
N LEU A 42 0.69 -9.63 -12.85
CA LEU A 42 0.16 -8.90 -13.99
C LEU A 42 -0.33 -9.89 -15.04
N VAL A 43 -1.62 -9.88 -15.34
CA VAL A 43 -2.23 -10.82 -16.27
C VAL A 43 -1.99 -10.39 -17.72
N GLU A 44 -1.01 -10.99 -18.36
CA GLU A 44 -0.78 -10.87 -19.81
C GLU A 44 -1.51 -11.95 -20.60
N LYS A 45 -1.59 -13.16 -20.03
CA LYS A 45 -2.28 -14.31 -20.60
C LYS A 45 -2.90 -15.15 -19.48
N GLU A 46 -4.16 -15.50 -19.64
CA GLU A 46 -4.97 -16.17 -18.62
C GLU A 46 -4.43 -17.53 -18.17
N PHE A 47 -3.92 -18.35 -19.10
CA PHE A 47 -3.39 -19.67 -18.75
C PHE A 47 -2.04 -19.59 -17.99
N ILE A 48 -1.21 -18.58 -18.29
CA ILE A 48 0.03 -18.34 -17.54
C ILE A 48 -0.32 -17.89 -16.13
N ALA A 49 -1.32 -17.02 -15.98
CA ALA A 49 -1.79 -16.56 -14.69
C ALA A 49 -2.39 -17.68 -13.84
N ASN A 50 -3.11 -18.62 -14.44
CA ASN A 50 -3.64 -19.80 -13.74
C ASN A 50 -2.51 -20.73 -13.24
N ASP A 51 -1.56 -21.09 -14.12
CA ASP A 51 -0.40 -21.91 -13.74
C ASP A 51 0.43 -21.25 -12.63
N TRP A 52 0.64 -19.94 -12.73
CA TRP A 52 1.30 -19.14 -11.70
C TRP A 52 0.53 -19.22 -10.38
N ALA A 53 -0.78 -19.02 -10.40
CA ALA A 53 -1.63 -19.05 -9.22
C ALA A 53 -1.56 -20.40 -8.49
N HIS A 54 -1.72 -21.50 -9.22
CA HIS A 54 -1.58 -22.85 -8.66
C HIS A 54 -0.22 -23.07 -8.02
N ASN A 55 0.86 -22.61 -8.68
CA ASN A 55 2.22 -22.71 -8.15
C ASN A 55 2.39 -21.92 -6.85
N ARG A 56 1.91 -20.65 -6.79
CA ARG A 56 2.01 -19.84 -5.58
C ARG A 56 1.21 -20.41 -4.41
N LEU A 57 0.00 -20.91 -4.67
CA LEU A 57 -0.83 -21.56 -3.65
C LEU A 57 -0.19 -22.85 -3.12
N GLN A 58 0.39 -23.67 -3.99
CA GLN A 58 1.15 -24.87 -3.59
C GLN A 58 2.37 -24.53 -2.75
N GLN A 59 2.98 -23.36 -2.98
CA GLN A 59 4.09 -22.85 -2.17
C GLN A 59 3.64 -22.20 -0.87
N GLY A 60 2.32 -22.07 -0.62
CA GLY A 60 1.77 -21.62 0.66
C GLY A 60 1.31 -20.16 0.69
N ALA A 61 1.21 -19.47 -0.45
CA ALA A 61 0.51 -18.18 -0.51
C ALA A 61 -0.94 -18.37 -0.03
N SER A 62 -1.47 -17.42 0.74
CA SER A 62 -2.86 -17.43 1.21
C SER A 62 -3.71 -16.33 0.58
N GLY A 63 -3.09 -15.48 -0.22
CA GLY A 63 -3.75 -14.45 -1.02
C GLY A 63 -3.10 -14.32 -2.40
N LEU A 64 -3.94 -14.10 -3.41
CA LEU A 64 -3.53 -13.82 -4.79
C LEU A 64 -4.07 -12.46 -5.20
N LEU A 65 -3.24 -11.66 -5.86
CA LEU A 65 -3.60 -10.36 -6.41
C LEU A 65 -3.36 -10.36 -7.92
N PHE A 66 -4.41 -10.12 -8.70
CA PHE A 66 -4.32 -10.01 -10.14
C PHE A 66 -4.61 -8.60 -10.62
N TYR A 67 -3.78 -8.11 -11.55
CA TYR A 67 -4.04 -6.91 -12.33
C TYR A 67 -4.70 -7.33 -13.63
N LEU A 68 -6.00 -6.99 -13.79
CA LEU A 68 -6.86 -7.41 -14.88
C LEU A 68 -7.10 -6.26 -15.86
N THR A 69 -6.90 -6.54 -17.14
CA THR A 69 -7.31 -5.67 -18.25
C THR A 69 -8.68 -6.04 -18.83
N ASP A 70 -9.11 -7.31 -18.65
CA ASP A 70 -10.37 -7.83 -19.19
C ASP A 70 -10.96 -8.86 -18.21
N GLU A 71 -12.25 -8.69 -17.87
CA GLU A 71 -13.00 -9.61 -17.01
C GLU A 71 -13.19 -11.00 -17.60
N GLN A 72 -13.14 -11.13 -18.93
CA GLN A 72 -13.30 -12.40 -19.62
C GLN A 72 -12.21 -13.42 -19.28
N TYR A 73 -11.04 -12.97 -18.83
CA TYR A 73 -9.95 -13.84 -18.38
C TYR A 73 -10.22 -14.53 -17.04
N LEU A 74 -11.11 -13.98 -16.22
CA LEU A 74 -11.29 -14.41 -14.85
C LEU A 74 -11.65 -15.88 -14.67
N PRO A 75 -12.63 -16.47 -15.42
CA PRO A 75 -12.96 -17.89 -15.29
C PRO A 75 -11.77 -18.82 -15.54
N ARG A 76 -10.91 -18.47 -16.50
CA ARG A 76 -9.74 -19.26 -16.84
C ARG A 76 -8.62 -19.11 -15.83
N ILE A 77 -8.39 -17.90 -15.33
CA ILE A 77 -7.41 -17.62 -14.28
C ILE A 77 -7.74 -18.40 -13.01
N LEU A 78 -9.02 -18.49 -12.67
CA LEU A 78 -9.49 -19.11 -11.43
C LEU A 78 -9.83 -20.60 -11.55
N GLU A 79 -9.64 -21.22 -12.72
CA GLU A 79 -9.95 -22.64 -12.96
C GLU A 79 -9.20 -23.54 -11.95
N GLY A 80 -9.94 -24.37 -11.22
CA GLY A 80 -9.41 -25.32 -10.25
C GLY A 80 -8.96 -24.72 -8.92
N ILE A 81 -9.08 -23.38 -8.73
CA ILE A 81 -8.71 -22.70 -7.48
C ILE A 81 -9.88 -22.74 -6.50
N LYS A 82 -9.60 -23.14 -5.25
CA LYS A 82 -10.59 -23.18 -4.18
C LYS A 82 -10.70 -21.83 -3.47
N LEU A 83 -11.52 -20.93 -4.05
CA LEU A 83 -11.64 -19.53 -3.63
C LEU A 83 -12.13 -19.38 -2.17
N GLU A 84 -12.81 -20.37 -1.61
CA GLU A 84 -13.26 -20.36 -0.24
C GLU A 84 -12.15 -20.43 0.82
N TYR A 85 -10.92 -20.71 0.42
CA TYR A 85 -9.75 -20.86 1.31
C TYR A 85 -8.69 -19.78 1.12
N ILE A 86 -8.87 -18.87 0.16
CA ILE A 86 -7.89 -17.84 -0.16
C ILE A 86 -8.52 -16.44 -0.14
N SER A 87 -7.68 -15.42 -0.03
CA SER A 87 -8.07 -14.04 -0.31
C SER A 87 -7.75 -13.70 -1.76
N LEU A 88 -8.73 -13.19 -2.50
CA LEU A 88 -8.59 -12.82 -3.91
C LEU A 88 -8.62 -11.30 -4.06
N GLY A 89 -7.51 -10.70 -4.46
CA GLY A 89 -7.41 -9.29 -4.86
C GLY A 89 -7.51 -9.15 -6.37
N LEU A 90 -8.32 -8.22 -6.84
CA LEU A 90 -8.49 -7.89 -8.26
C LEU A 90 -8.32 -6.38 -8.44
N VAL A 91 -7.27 -5.96 -9.12
CA VAL A 91 -7.09 -4.57 -9.57
C VAL A 91 -7.60 -4.48 -11.00
N VAL A 92 -8.55 -3.61 -11.25
CA VAL A 92 -9.36 -3.61 -12.46
C VAL A 92 -9.22 -2.29 -13.21
N GLU A 93 -8.73 -2.33 -14.44
CA GLU A 93 -8.73 -1.15 -15.32
C GLU A 93 -10.10 -0.94 -15.98
N GLY A 94 -10.86 -2.03 -16.23
CA GLY A 94 -12.19 -2.03 -16.81
C GLY A 94 -13.32 -1.74 -15.82
N SER A 95 -14.46 -2.42 -16.01
CA SER A 95 -15.65 -2.28 -15.15
C SER A 95 -15.57 -3.17 -13.90
N GLY A 96 -15.61 -2.57 -12.72
CA GLY A 96 -15.67 -3.29 -11.45
C GLY A 96 -16.92 -4.16 -11.31
N PRO A 97 -18.13 -3.67 -11.63
CA PRO A 97 -19.34 -4.48 -11.68
C PRO A 97 -19.23 -5.70 -12.59
N ALA A 98 -18.69 -5.54 -13.81
CA ALA A 98 -18.53 -6.66 -14.75
C ALA A 98 -17.59 -7.74 -14.19
N VAL A 99 -16.48 -7.34 -13.55
CA VAL A 99 -15.56 -8.27 -12.88
C VAL A 99 -16.24 -8.99 -11.71
N MET A 100 -17.05 -8.28 -10.90
CA MET A 100 -17.80 -8.91 -9.80
C MET A 100 -18.81 -9.92 -10.35
N GLU A 101 -19.56 -9.57 -11.40
CA GLU A 101 -20.51 -10.49 -12.04
C GLU A 101 -19.81 -11.74 -12.60
N ALA A 102 -18.66 -11.57 -13.27
CA ALA A 102 -17.85 -12.69 -13.76
C ALA A 102 -17.37 -13.60 -12.62
N LEU A 103 -16.94 -13.01 -11.49
CA LEU A 103 -16.54 -13.74 -10.28
C LEU A 103 -17.71 -14.52 -9.67
N LEU A 104 -18.87 -13.90 -9.55
CA LEU A 104 -20.09 -14.53 -9.02
C LEU A 104 -20.58 -15.68 -9.92
N HIS A 105 -20.52 -15.48 -11.23
CA HIS A 105 -20.85 -16.52 -12.21
C HIS A 105 -19.88 -17.70 -12.12
N HIS A 106 -18.57 -17.43 -12.03
CA HIS A 106 -17.56 -18.48 -11.81
C HIS A 106 -17.82 -19.25 -10.52
N ALA A 107 -18.05 -18.55 -9.41
CA ALA A 107 -18.36 -19.17 -8.12
C ALA A 107 -19.62 -20.05 -8.17
N HIS A 108 -20.66 -19.60 -8.90
CA HIS A 108 -21.88 -20.39 -9.11
C HIS A 108 -21.58 -21.70 -9.87
N ASN A 109 -20.80 -21.63 -10.96
CA ASN A 109 -20.46 -22.79 -11.78
C ASN A 109 -19.61 -23.80 -10.99
N GLU A 110 -18.71 -23.34 -10.13
CA GLU A 110 -17.83 -24.15 -9.28
C GLU A 110 -18.50 -24.56 -7.94
N ILE A 111 -19.77 -24.20 -7.73
CA ILE A 111 -20.54 -24.48 -6.49
C ILE A 111 -19.86 -23.91 -5.25
N ILE A 112 -19.20 -22.75 -5.37
CA ILE A 112 -18.57 -22.04 -4.25
C ILE A 112 -19.60 -21.10 -3.61
N PRO A 113 -19.85 -21.21 -2.27
CA PRO A 113 -20.73 -20.27 -1.59
C PRO A 113 -20.20 -18.85 -1.67
N VAL A 114 -20.97 -17.92 -2.24
CA VAL A 114 -20.55 -16.52 -2.44
C VAL A 114 -20.17 -15.82 -1.15
N GLN A 115 -20.73 -16.21 -0.01
CA GLN A 115 -20.40 -15.69 1.33
C GLN A 115 -19.00 -16.10 1.80
N LYS A 116 -18.35 -17.05 1.13
CA LYS A 116 -16.97 -17.46 1.41
C LYS A 116 -15.95 -16.77 0.52
N LEU A 117 -16.39 -16.07 -0.54
CA LEU A 117 -15.50 -15.25 -1.33
C LEU A 117 -14.96 -14.10 -0.47
N SER A 118 -13.66 -13.98 -0.36
CA SER A 118 -12.97 -12.96 0.43
C SER A 118 -11.84 -12.33 -0.36
N GLY A 119 -11.49 -11.10 0.02
CA GLY A 119 -10.51 -10.28 -0.67
C GLY A 119 -11.11 -8.97 -1.13
N PHE A 120 -10.66 -8.44 -2.27
CA PHE A 120 -11.09 -7.11 -2.71
C PHE A 120 -11.12 -6.97 -4.24
N ILE A 121 -11.94 -6.02 -4.70
CA ILE A 121 -11.88 -5.48 -6.05
C ILE A 121 -11.48 -4.02 -5.93
N ASN A 122 -10.34 -3.66 -6.52
CA ASN A 122 -9.82 -2.30 -6.53
C ASN A 122 -10.25 -1.58 -7.79
N ILE A 123 -11.16 -0.62 -7.63
CA ILE A 123 -11.62 0.33 -8.65
C ILE A 123 -11.56 1.75 -8.10
N ASP A 124 -10.56 2.05 -7.29
CA ASP A 124 -10.42 3.32 -6.59
C ASP A 124 -10.38 4.52 -7.56
N THR A 125 -11.47 5.26 -7.59
CA THR A 125 -11.68 6.40 -8.49
C THR A 125 -10.69 7.53 -8.23
N ILE A 126 -10.35 7.77 -6.96
CA ILE A 126 -9.46 8.87 -6.55
C ILE A 126 -8.02 8.52 -6.88
N GLU A 127 -7.60 7.26 -6.61
CA GLU A 127 -6.26 6.80 -7.00
C GLU A 127 -6.09 6.83 -8.52
N ILE A 128 -7.07 6.33 -9.29
CA ILE A 128 -7.05 6.39 -10.75
C ILE A 128 -6.87 7.83 -11.24
N ALA A 129 -7.61 8.80 -10.67
CA ALA A 129 -7.46 10.20 -11.02
C ALA A 129 -6.08 10.76 -10.61
N ALA A 130 -5.59 10.42 -9.43
CA ALA A 130 -4.27 10.84 -8.96
C ALA A 130 -3.13 10.28 -9.83
N ARG A 131 -3.28 9.06 -10.37
CA ARG A 131 -2.31 8.38 -11.22
C ARG A 131 -2.37 8.79 -12.68
N THR A 132 -3.58 8.96 -13.23
CA THR A 132 -3.79 9.22 -14.66
C THR A 132 -3.94 10.69 -14.99
N GLY A 133 -4.29 11.53 -14.02
CA GLY A 133 -4.65 12.93 -14.22
C GLY A 133 -6.06 13.14 -14.77
N ILE A 134 -6.90 12.10 -14.84
CA ILE A 134 -8.23 12.15 -15.41
C ILE A 134 -9.25 11.72 -14.35
N TRP A 135 -10.24 12.59 -14.11
CA TRP A 135 -11.37 12.25 -13.26
C TRP A 135 -12.45 11.50 -14.06
N HIS A 136 -12.84 10.33 -13.58
CA HIS A 136 -13.84 9.47 -14.20
C HIS A 136 -15.13 9.41 -13.36
N GLU A 137 -16.14 10.22 -13.67
CA GLU A 137 -17.41 10.23 -12.93
C GLU A 137 -18.13 8.87 -12.96
N ASN A 138 -18.04 8.14 -14.06
CA ASN A 138 -18.66 6.82 -14.20
C ASN A 138 -18.15 5.81 -13.16
N LYS A 139 -16.90 5.92 -12.70
CA LYS A 139 -16.35 5.05 -11.66
C LYS A 139 -17.06 5.21 -10.31
N MET A 140 -17.58 6.39 -9.99
CA MET A 140 -18.40 6.60 -8.80
C MET A 140 -19.74 5.87 -8.91
N TYR A 141 -20.34 5.80 -10.12
CA TYR A 141 -21.54 5.00 -10.35
C TYR A 141 -21.27 3.50 -10.21
N GLU A 142 -20.12 3.01 -10.69
CA GLU A 142 -19.71 1.62 -10.54
C GLU A 142 -19.61 1.20 -9.05
N LEU A 143 -19.07 2.06 -8.18
CA LEU A 143 -19.06 1.80 -6.73
C LEU A 143 -20.47 1.67 -6.16
N GLY A 144 -21.40 2.53 -6.60
CA GLY A 144 -22.82 2.46 -6.24
C GLY A 144 -23.52 1.21 -6.77
N GLU A 145 -23.12 0.70 -7.94
CA GLU A 145 -23.63 -0.57 -8.49
C GLU A 145 -23.11 -1.77 -7.69
N LEU A 146 -21.81 -1.82 -7.38
CA LEU A 146 -21.21 -2.88 -6.55
C LEU A 146 -21.92 -3.01 -5.20
N SER A 147 -22.36 -1.91 -4.60
CA SER A 147 -23.09 -1.93 -3.34
C SER A 147 -24.43 -2.69 -3.40
N ARG A 148 -24.98 -2.87 -4.60
CA ARG A 148 -26.24 -3.59 -4.85
C ARG A 148 -26.01 -5.05 -5.25
N LEU A 149 -24.80 -5.40 -5.66
CA LEU A 149 -24.41 -6.74 -6.05
C LEU A 149 -24.03 -7.53 -4.79
N THR A 150 -24.91 -8.31 -4.27
CA THR A 150 -24.72 -9.52 -3.44
C THR A 150 -23.89 -9.43 -2.14
N PRO A 151 -24.32 -10.12 -1.08
CA PRO A 151 -23.61 -10.21 0.18
C PRO A 151 -22.40 -11.14 0.09
N THR A 152 -21.31 -10.68 -0.52
CA THR A 152 -20.01 -11.34 -0.44
C THR A 152 -19.18 -10.75 0.70
N ARG A 153 -18.06 -11.40 1.03
CA ARG A 153 -17.03 -10.83 1.91
C ARG A 153 -15.96 -10.04 1.12
N MET A 154 -16.15 -9.92 -0.20
CA MET A 154 -15.27 -9.11 -1.05
C MET A 154 -15.42 -7.62 -0.71
N LYS A 155 -14.30 -6.93 -0.56
CA LYS A 155 -14.25 -5.49 -0.32
C LYS A 155 -14.21 -4.76 -1.67
N TYR A 156 -14.86 -3.60 -1.76
CA TYR A 156 -14.86 -2.78 -2.99
C TYR A 156 -14.79 -1.28 -2.71
N MET A 157 -15.04 -0.84 -1.48
CA MET A 157 -14.84 0.56 -1.08
C MET A 157 -13.36 0.77 -0.75
N CYS A 158 -12.59 0.93 -1.81
CA CYS A 158 -11.14 0.90 -1.78
C CYS A 158 -10.54 2.29 -1.58
N CYS A 159 -9.70 2.44 -0.56
CA CYS A 159 -8.78 3.58 -0.43
C CYS A 159 -7.35 3.09 -0.68
N ASN A 160 -6.87 3.29 -1.91
CA ASN A 160 -5.55 2.84 -2.36
C ASN A 160 -4.45 3.84 -1.96
N ALA A 161 -4.33 4.11 -0.65
CA ALA A 161 -3.37 5.09 -0.12
C ALA A 161 -1.91 4.64 -0.25
N ASN A 162 -1.64 3.36 -0.61
CA ASN A 162 -0.28 2.92 -0.93
C ASN A 162 0.29 3.66 -2.14
N PHE A 163 -0.55 4.14 -3.07
CA PHE A 163 -0.12 4.97 -4.19
C PHE A 163 0.52 6.28 -3.71
N TYR A 164 -0.09 6.97 -2.75
CA TYR A 164 0.49 8.20 -2.17
C TYR A 164 1.86 7.93 -1.52
N GLY A 165 1.98 6.82 -0.78
CA GLY A 165 3.25 6.43 -0.19
C GLY A 165 4.31 6.06 -1.25
N SER A 166 3.91 5.43 -2.35
CA SER A 166 4.77 5.14 -3.50
C SER A 166 5.23 6.42 -4.23
N CYS A 167 4.44 7.50 -4.12
CA CYS A 167 4.82 8.82 -4.62
C CYS A 167 5.71 9.60 -3.64
N GLY A 168 6.01 9.04 -2.45
CA GLY A 168 6.91 9.61 -1.46
C GLY A 168 6.23 10.41 -0.35
N ALA A 169 4.91 10.29 -0.20
CA ALA A 169 4.20 10.86 0.95
C ALA A 169 4.75 10.31 2.27
N SER A 170 5.01 11.20 3.22
CA SER A 170 5.39 10.82 4.58
C SER A 170 4.25 10.06 5.29
N PRO A 171 4.52 9.32 6.38
CA PRO A 171 3.50 8.55 7.09
C PRO A 171 2.27 9.35 7.53
N ASN A 172 2.46 10.57 8.04
CA ASN A 172 1.38 11.47 8.41
C ASN A 172 0.59 11.97 7.20
N THR A 173 1.25 12.29 6.10
CA THR A 173 0.58 12.70 4.85
C THR A 173 -0.16 11.53 4.22
N GLN A 174 0.42 10.33 4.17
CA GLN A 174 -0.27 9.14 3.69
C GLN A 174 -1.56 8.87 4.49
N LEU A 175 -1.49 8.96 5.82
CA LEU A 175 -2.66 8.81 6.71
C LEU A 175 -3.69 9.93 6.53
N GLY A 176 -3.25 11.17 6.39
CA GLY A 176 -4.13 12.33 6.19
C GLY A 176 -4.89 12.25 4.86
N LEU A 177 -4.20 11.82 3.80
CA LEU A 177 -4.81 11.57 2.50
C LEU A 177 -5.76 10.36 2.54
N ALA A 178 -5.37 9.28 3.23
CA ALA A 178 -6.27 8.13 3.43
C ALA A 178 -7.54 8.52 4.19
N LEU A 179 -7.40 9.33 5.25
CA LEU A 179 -8.55 9.82 6.00
C LEU A 179 -9.48 10.70 5.17
N ALA A 180 -8.92 11.62 4.37
CA ALA A 180 -9.70 12.48 3.47
C ALA A 180 -10.37 11.68 2.34
N HIS A 181 -9.75 10.60 1.89
CA HIS A 181 -10.29 9.67 0.92
C HIS A 181 -11.50 8.89 1.47
N LEU A 182 -11.34 8.33 2.69
CA LEU A 182 -12.43 7.66 3.41
C LEU A 182 -13.58 8.61 3.70
N ASP A 183 -13.29 9.84 4.12
CA ASP A 183 -14.25 10.92 4.33
C ASP A 183 -15.07 11.23 3.07
N PHE A 184 -14.38 11.31 1.91
CA PHE A 184 -15.04 11.50 0.63
C PHE A 184 -16.02 10.36 0.30
N TYR A 185 -15.65 9.11 0.52
CA TYR A 185 -16.54 7.99 0.27
C TYR A 185 -17.71 7.95 1.27
N LEU A 186 -17.47 8.17 2.56
CA LEU A 186 -18.55 8.21 3.56
C LEU A 186 -19.54 9.35 3.28
N SER A 187 -19.07 10.51 2.84
CA SER A 187 -19.94 11.65 2.49
C SER A 187 -20.81 11.39 1.25
N ASN A 188 -20.34 10.53 0.31
CA ASN A 188 -21.07 10.23 -0.92
C ASN A 188 -21.95 8.99 -0.83
N PHE A 189 -21.57 7.98 -0.06
CA PHE A 189 -22.27 6.69 0.01
C PHE A 189 -22.95 6.43 1.36
N GLY A 190 -22.71 7.27 2.37
CA GLY A 190 -23.28 7.11 3.70
C GLY A 190 -22.79 5.83 4.38
N ASP A 191 -23.70 5.16 5.10
CA ASP A 191 -23.46 3.90 5.79
C ASP A 191 -23.53 2.67 4.89
N VAL A 192 -23.82 2.86 3.60
CA VAL A 192 -23.93 1.77 2.64
C VAL A 192 -22.57 1.08 2.49
N GLY A 193 -22.57 -0.21 2.80
CA GLY A 193 -21.37 -1.02 2.63
C GLY A 193 -20.21 -0.71 3.58
N LEU A 194 -20.46 -0.21 4.81
CA LEU A 194 -19.41 0.06 5.80
C LEU A 194 -18.46 -1.13 6.01
N SER A 195 -18.96 -2.35 5.97
CA SER A 195 -18.15 -3.56 6.07
C SER A 195 -17.32 -3.85 4.81
N GLN A 196 -17.49 -3.09 3.73
CA GLN A 196 -16.81 -3.27 2.45
C GLN A 196 -15.61 -2.34 2.27
N TYR A 197 -15.36 -1.46 3.26
CA TYR A 197 -14.19 -0.58 3.23
C TYR A 197 -12.91 -1.34 3.51
N TRP A 198 -11.86 -0.98 2.80
CA TRP A 198 -10.49 -1.41 3.04
C TRP A 198 -9.51 -0.32 2.61
N VAL A 199 -8.31 -0.33 3.20
CA VAL A 199 -7.27 0.65 2.90
C VAL A 199 -5.98 -0.07 2.58
N ALA A 200 -5.35 0.31 1.47
CA ALA A 200 -4.01 -0.10 1.16
C ALA A 200 -2.99 0.95 1.65
N LEU A 201 -1.94 0.52 2.33
CA LEU A 201 -0.80 1.34 2.76
C LEU A 201 0.50 0.79 2.18
N THR A 202 1.48 1.66 1.90
CA THR A 202 2.87 1.23 1.77
C THR A 202 3.49 1.04 3.15
N SER A 203 4.50 0.18 3.25
CA SER A 203 5.39 0.10 4.40
C SER A 203 6.84 0.31 3.98
N GLY A 204 7.50 1.24 4.64
CA GLY A 204 8.90 1.57 4.45
C GLY A 204 9.82 0.92 5.49
N THR A 205 11.09 1.31 5.47
CA THR A 205 12.14 0.71 6.31
C THR A 205 12.17 1.24 7.74
N TYR A 206 11.45 2.31 8.07
CA TYR A 206 11.35 2.86 9.43
C TYR A 206 10.35 2.06 10.26
N MET A 207 10.74 0.85 10.65
CA MET A 207 9.90 -0.18 11.24
C MET A 207 8.96 0.32 12.36
N PHE A 208 9.47 1.07 13.32
CA PHE A 208 8.65 1.57 14.45
C PHE A 208 7.60 2.60 14.01
N GLU A 209 7.94 3.42 13.03
CA GLU A 209 7.01 4.37 12.44
C GLU A 209 5.91 3.65 11.65
N GLU A 210 6.27 2.58 10.94
CA GLU A 210 5.31 1.75 10.22
C GLU A 210 4.36 1.03 11.18
N ILE A 211 4.85 0.52 12.31
CA ILE A 211 3.99 -0.04 13.37
C ILE A 211 2.97 1.01 13.83
N ALA A 212 3.44 2.21 14.17
CA ALA A 212 2.58 3.29 14.63
C ALA A 212 1.58 3.74 13.56
N LYS A 213 1.97 3.77 12.28
CA LYS A 213 1.12 4.17 11.15
C LYS A 213 -0.10 3.26 10.98
N HIS A 214 0.10 1.95 10.98
CA HIS A 214 -1.01 1.00 10.87
C HIS A 214 -1.96 1.09 12.07
N ARG A 215 -1.42 1.29 13.28
CA ARG A 215 -2.20 1.51 14.51
C ARG A 215 -2.97 2.83 14.44
N ALA A 216 -2.33 3.90 13.97
CA ALA A 216 -2.96 5.22 13.81
C ALA A 216 -4.14 5.19 12.83
N LEU A 217 -4.04 4.46 11.72
CA LEU A 217 -5.14 4.32 10.76
C LEU A 217 -6.41 3.73 11.42
N ARG A 218 -6.26 2.75 12.31
CA ARG A 218 -7.41 2.15 13.01
C ARG A 218 -8.07 3.14 13.99
N VAL A 219 -7.28 3.98 14.65
CA VAL A 219 -7.80 5.06 15.50
C VAL A 219 -8.56 6.08 14.65
N LEU A 220 -7.94 6.53 13.55
CA LEU A 220 -8.53 7.50 12.62
C LEU A 220 -9.85 7.00 12.02
N TRP A 221 -9.92 5.73 11.63
CA TRP A 221 -11.14 5.12 11.11
C TRP A 221 -12.27 5.10 12.14
N ARG A 222 -11.99 4.69 13.38
CA ARG A 222 -12.98 4.71 14.44
C ARG A 222 -13.51 6.13 14.70
N GLU A 223 -12.59 7.11 14.86
CA GLU A 223 -12.97 8.49 15.10
C GLU A 223 -13.76 9.09 13.93
N LEU A 224 -13.44 8.69 12.70
CA LEU A 224 -14.20 9.12 11.51
C LEU A 224 -15.61 8.53 11.51
N LEU A 225 -15.80 7.25 11.87
CA LEU A 225 -17.13 6.66 12.01
C LEU A 225 -17.94 7.33 13.13
N GLU A 226 -17.31 7.66 14.26
CA GLU A 226 -17.92 8.41 15.37
C GLU A 226 -18.37 9.82 14.92
N GLU A 227 -17.57 10.51 14.08
CA GLU A 227 -17.92 11.83 13.51
C GLU A 227 -19.19 11.76 12.63
N TYR A 228 -19.41 10.64 11.95
CA TYR A 228 -20.60 10.39 11.12
C TYR A 228 -21.77 9.73 11.88
N ASP A 229 -21.61 9.47 13.17
CA ASP A 229 -22.59 8.73 14.01
C ASP A 229 -22.89 7.32 13.47
N TYR A 230 -21.87 6.66 12.91
CA TYR A 230 -21.97 5.30 12.38
C TYR A 230 -21.45 4.25 13.36
N PRO A 231 -22.01 3.02 13.34
CA PRO A 231 -21.50 1.94 14.18
C PRO A 231 -20.07 1.57 13.81
N PHE A 232 -19.27 1.18 14.81
CA PHE A 232 -17.92 0.71 14.55
C PHE A 232 -17.94 -0.59 13.72
N VAL A 233 -17.18 -0.61 12.66
CA VAL A 233 -16.85 -1.78 11.85
C VAL A 233 -15.35 -1.90 11.70
N HIS A 234 -14.86 -3.13 11.61
CA HIS A 234 -13.44 -3.39 11.37
C HIS A 234 -13.03 -2.92 9.97
N LEU A 235 -11.93 -2.16 9.90
CA LEU A 235 -11.30 -1.76 8.64
C LEU A 235 -10.24 -2.80 8.28
N GLU A 236 -10.33 -3.39 7.11
CA GLU A 236 -9.25 -4.23 6.60
C GLU A 236 -8.10 -3.37 6.08
N ILE A 237 -6.89 -3.66 6.53
CA ILE A 237 -5.66 -2.98 6.11
C ILE A 237 -4.80 -3.96 5.31
N TYR A 238 -4.65 -3.64 4.03
CA TYR A 238 -3.66 -4.25 3.17
C TYR A 238 -2.37 -3.43 3.24
N SER A 239 -1.22 -4.07 3.32
CA SER A 239 0.06 -3.38 3.33
C SER A 239 1.01 -3.97 2.30
N GLU A 240 1.66 -3.10 1.54
CA GLU A 240 2.65 -3.44 0.54
C GLU A 240 4.01 -2.87 0.95
N THR A 241 5.09 -3.66 0.85
CA THR A 241 6.43 -3.14 1.09
C THR A 241 6.81 -2.17 -0.02
N SER A 242 7.27 -0.97 0.37
CA SER A 242 7.54 0.13 -0.56
C SER A 242 8.74 -0.14 -1.46
N THR A 243 8.60 0.12 -2.76
CA THR A 243 9.70 0.19 -3.70
C THR A 243 10.50 1.50 -3.58
N THR A 244 9.97 2.51 -2.90
CA THR A 244 10.63 3.81 -2.66
C THR A 244 12.00 3.65 -2.02
N HIS A 245 12.16 2.63 -1.16
CA HIS A 245 13.42 2.31 -0.48
C HIS A 245 14.31 1.31 -1.23
N GLN A 246 13.83 0.72 -2.34
CA GLN A 246 14.61 -0.26 -3.09
C GLN A 246 15.65 0.42 -3.99
N SER A 247 16.74 -0.28 -4.25
CA SER A 247 17.83 0.15 -5.11
C SER A 247 18.05 -0.82 -6.25
N SER A 248 18.45 -0.30 -7.41
CA SER A 248 18.85 -1.10 -8.57
C SER A 248 20.27 -1.69 -8.41
N PHE A 249 21.12 -1.06 -7.60
CA PHE A 249 22.41 -1.60 -7.22
C PHE A 249 22.28 -2.34 -5.89
N ASP A 250 23.09 -3.41 -5.72
CA ASP A 250 23.05 -4.28 -4.56
C ASP A 250 21.61 -4.76 -4.24
N ALA A 251 20.97 -5.31 -5.27
CA ALA A 251 19.56 -5.69 -5.22
C ALA A 251 19.24 -6.65 -4.07
N HIS A 252 20.20 -7.53 -3.65
CA HIS A 252 19.99 -8.44 -2.53
C HIS A 252 19.77 -7.70 -1.20
N SER A 253 20.31 -6.50 -1.02
CA SER A 253 20.02 -5.67 0.17
C SER A 253 18.56 -5.25 0.25
N ASN A 254 17.81 -5.30 -0.86
CA ASN A 254 16.38 -5.06 -0.86
C ASN A 254 15.59 -6.14 -0.10
N LEU A 255 16.12 -7.38 0.03
CA LEU A 255 15.54 -8.40 0.91
C LEU A 255 15.44 -7.91 2.35
N LEU A 256 16.53 -7.30 2.86
CA LEU A 256 16.57 -6.77 4.22
C LEU A 256 15.63 -5.57 4.39
N ARG A 257 15.59 -4.68 3.39
CA ARG A 257 14.68 -3.53 3.37
C ARG A 257 13.23 -3.97 3.40
N ALA A 258 12.85 -4.91 2.53
CA ALA A 258 11.50 -5.45 2.45
C ALA A 258 11.11 -6.23 3.72
N THR A 259 12.04 -7.00 4.33
CA THR A 259 11.79 -7.68 5.61
C THR A 259 11.50 -6.69 6.74
N SER A 260 12.29 -5.61 6.85
CA SER A 260 12.07 -4.56 7.87
C SER A 260 10.70 -3.89 7.70
N ALA A 261 10.33 -3.59 6.45
CA ALA A 261 9.04 -2.99 6.10
C ALA A 261 7.86 -3.92 6.44
N ALA A 262 7.95 -5.19 6.03
CA ALA A 262 6.93 -6.19 6.31
C ALA A 262 6.80 -6.47 7.82
N PHE A 263 7.90 -6.48 8.56
CA PHE A 263 7.89 -6.61 10.02
C PHE A 263 7.09 -5.48 10.67
N GLY A 264 7.28 -4.24 10.21
CA GLY A 264 6.51 -3.08 10.66
C GLY A 264 5.02 -3.23 10.38
N ALA A 265 4.64 -3.65 9.16
CA ALA A 265 3.25 -3.87 8.75
C ALA A 265 2.56 -4.95 9.59
N VAL A 266 3.20 -6.12 9.72
CA VAL A 266 2.65 -7.27 10.47
C VAL A 266 2.48 -6.92 11.94
N THR A 267 3.51 -6.34 12.57
CA THR A 267 3.48 -5.93 13.98
C THR A 267 2.47 -4.81 14.23
N GLY A 268 2.29 -3.90 13.26
CA GLY A 268 1.29 -2.81 13.29
C GLY A 268 -0.13 -3.27 13.06
N GLY A 269 -0.36 -4.54 12.69
CA GLY A 269 -1.68 -5.13 12.57
C GLY A 269 -2.31 -5.05 11.18
N ALA A 270 -1.51 -5.04 10.11
CA ALA A 270 -2.02 -5.24 8.75
C ALA A 270 -2.71 -6.61 8.63
N ASP A 271 -3.89 -6.66 7.99
CA ASP A 271 -4.67 -7.90 7.80
C ASP A 271 -4.12 -8.73 6.63
N ALA A 272 -3.58 -8.06 5.62
CA ALA A 272 -2.93 -8.68 4.47
C ALA A 272 -1.63 -7.94 4.16
N VAL A 273 -0.59 -8.68 3.82
CA VAL A 273 0.72 -8.10 3.50
C VAL A 273 1.25 -8.69 2.21
N GLN A 274 1.72 -7.79 1.35
CA GLN A 274 2.46 -8.12 0.15
C GLN A 274 3.91 -7.68 0.31
N ILE A 275 4.83 -8.61 0.11
CA ILE A 275 6.25 -8.31 0.05
C ILE A 275 6.66 -8.22 -1.41
N ARG A 276 7.10 -7.04 -1.84
CA ARG A 276 7.65 -6.86 -3.18
C ARG A 276 8.94 -7.64 -3.34
N PRO A 277 9.12 -8.39 -4.42
CA PRO A 277 10.38 -9.07 -4.72
C PRO A 277 11.57 -8.11 -4.69
N TYR A 278 12.70 -8.59 -4.18
CA TYR A 278 13.91 -7.79 -4.00
C TYR A 278 14.48 -7.21 -5.31
N ASN A 279 14.19 -7.87 -6.41
CA ASN A 279 14.65 -7.51 -7.75
C ASN A 279 13.56 -6.82 -8.60
N SER A 280 12.42 -6.46 -8.02
CA SER A 280 11.28 -5.88 -8.74
C SER A 280 11.63 -4.57 -9.45
N VAL A 281 12.55 -3.77 -8.92
CA VAL A 281 13.02 -2.52 -9.54
C VAL A 281 14.12 -2.72 -10.59
N VAL A 282 14.60 -3.97 -10.76
CA VAL A 282 15.70 -4.32 -11.66
C VAL A 282 15.20 -5.17 -12.83
N LYS A 283 14.50 -6.26 -12.52
CA LYS A 283 14.08 -7.28 -13.50
C LYS A 283 12.56 -7.43 -13.59
N GLY A 284 11.80 -6.71 -12.77
CA GLY A 284 10.39 -6.99 -12.58
C GLY A 284 10.19 -8.23 -11.68
N PHE A 285 9.10 -8.95 -11.89
CA PHE A 285 8.79 -10.15 -11.12
C PHE A 285 9.40 -11.38 -11.78
N ASP A 286 10.16 -12.17 -11.03
CA ASP A 286 10.66 -13.47 -11.43
C ASP A 286 10.40 -14.52 -10.36
N ALA A 287 10.45 -15.81 -10.73
CA ALA A 287 10.12 -16.93 -9.85
C ALA A 287 11.00 -17.00 -8.59
N GLU A 288 12.25 -16.57 -8.67
CA GLU A 288 13.16 -16.54 -7.52
C GLU A 288 12.81 -15.42 -6.55
N GLY A 289 12.62 -14.21 -7.06
CA GLY A 289 12.23 -13.05 -6.24
C GLY A 289 10.90 -13.27 -5.53
N GLU A 290 9.90 -13.79 -6.24
CA GLU A 290 8.58 -14.14 -5.68
C GLU A 290 8.68 -15.22 -4.60
N ARG A 291 9.49 -16.27 -4.82
CA ARG A 291 9.72 -17.33 -3.83
C ARG A 291 10.39 -16.76 -2.56
N LEU A 292 11.38 -15.90 -2.71
CA LEU A 292 12.06 -15.28 -1.58
C LEU A 292 11.13 -14.33 -0.81
N ALA A 293 10.30 -13.57 -1.50
CA ALA A 293 9.27 -12.72 -0.88
C ALA A 293 8.29 -13.56 -0.03
N LEU A 294 7.86 -14.72 -0.53
CA LEU A 294 7.00 -15.62 0.23
C LEU A 294 7.74 -16.24 1.43
N ASN A 295 9.01 -16.63 1.26
CA ASN A 295 9.83 -17.14 2.35
C ASN A 295 10.01 -16.13 3.50
N GLN A 296 10.09 -14.83 3.21
CA GLN A 296 10.14 -13.79 4.24
C GLN A 296 8.91 -13.85 5.15
N HIS A 297 7.72 -14.09 4.60
CA HIS A 297 6.49 -14.30 5.40
C HIS A 297 6.60 -15.54 6.30
N PHE A 298 7.11 -16.66 5.76
CA PHE A 298 7.24 -17.89 6.54
C PHE A 298 8.23 -17.76 7.69
N ILE A 299 9.37 -17.09 7.46
CA ILE A 299 10.34 -16.80 8.53
C ILE A 299 9.66 -15.96 9.62
N MET A 300 8.94 -14.90 9.26
CA MET A 300 8.23 -14.06 10.24
C MET A 300 7.16 -14.86 11.01
N ALA A 301 6.37 -15.67 10.33
CA ALA A 301 5.30 -16.43 10.95
C ALA A 301 5.84 -17.60 11.77
N TYR A 302 6.58 -18.52 11.15
CA TYR A 302 6.88 -19.82 11.75
C TYR A 302 8.17 -19.86 12.54
N GLU A 303 9.21 -19.12 12.10
CA GLU A 303 10.50 -19.13 12.79
C GLU A 303 10.58 -18.01 13.83
N SER A 304 10.01 -16.83 13.55
CA SER A 304 9.99 -15.69 14.48
C SER A 304 8.73 -15.68 15.37
N GLY A 305 7.72 -16.49 15.07
CA GLY A 305 6.51 -16.65 15.89
C GLY A 305 5.62 -15.40 15.95
N MET A 306 5.65 -14.55 14.92
CA MET A 306 4.88 -13.31 14.89
C MET A 306 3.36 -13.54 14.72
N ASP A 307 2.96 -14.76 14.35
CA ASP A 307 1.58 -15.22 14.24
C ASP A 307 0.95 -15.64 15.58
N ARG A 308 1.71 -15.57 16.69
CA ARG A 308 1.25 -16.08 17.99
C ARG A 308 0.63 -15.03 18.89
N VAL A 309 0.92 -13.75 18.66
CA VAL A 309 0.51 -12.64 19.51
C VAL A 309 -0.17 -11.58 18.69
N MET A 310 -1.36 -11.16 19.14
CA MET A 310 -2.01 -9.94 18.62
C MET A 310 -1.37 -8.73 19.30
N ASP A 311 -1.27 -7.63 18.58
CA ASP A 311 -0.76 -6.33 19.05
C ASP A 311 0.47 -6.41 19.99
N PRO A 312 1.59 -6.97 19.54
CA PRO A 312 2.79 -7.09 20.38
C PRO A 312 3.44 -5.74 20.72
N ALA A 313 3.04 -4.68 20.02
CA ALA A 313 3.55 -3.33 20.25
C ALA A 313 2.75 -2.54 21.29
N LYS A 314 1.61 -3.07 21.76
CA LYS A 314 0.75 -2.40 22.75
C LYS A 314 1.51 -2.13 24.04
N GLY A 315 1.39 -0.89 24.53
CA GLY A 315 2.04 -0.44 25.77
C GLY A 315 3.51 -0.04 25.61
N SER A 316 4.09 -0.12 24.41
CA SER A 316 5.37 0.51 24.11
C SER A 316 5.19 2.04 24.12
N TYR A 317 5.82 2.72 25.06
CA TYR A 317 5.66 4.17 25.22
C TYR A 317 5.97 4.95 23.92
N PHE A 318 7.03 4.57 23.24
CA PHE A 318 7.39 5.20 21.97
C PHE A 318 6.34 4.96 20.87
N ILE A 319 5.88 3.72 20.72
CA ILE A 319 4.87 3.39 19.69
C ILE A 319 3.54 4.06 19.97
N GLU A 320 3.10 4.10 21.24
CA GLU A 320 1.84 4.75 21.61
C GLU A 320 1.92 6.28 21.40
N ASP A 321 3.03 6.92 21.77
CA ASP A 321 3.25 8.36 21.55
C ASP A 321 3.30 8.68 20.04
N LYS A 322 4.06 7.89 19.26
CA LYS A 322 4.15 8.05 17.82
C LYS A 322 2.78 7.83 17.14
N THR A 323 2.00 6.83 17.58
CA THR A 323 0.63 6.60 17.11
C THR A 323 -0.24 7.84 17.33
N SER A 324 -0.21 8.41 18.54
CA SER A 324 -0.96 9.62 18.89
C SER A 324 -0.54 10.83 18.06
N THR A 325 0.76 10.99 17.82
CA THR A 325 1.31 12.06 16.98
C THR A 325 0.79 11.94 15.55
N LEU A 326 0.91 10.76 14.95
CA LEU A 326 0.43 10.49 13.58
C LEU A 326 -1.08 10.74 13.44
N VAL A 327 -1.89 10.35 14.44
CA VAL A 327 -3.34 10.63 14.45
C VAL A 327 -3.60 12.13 14.41
N LYS A 328 -2.91 12.92 15.25
CA LYS A 328 -3.09 14.38 15.30
C LYS A 328 -2.72 15.04 13.98
N GLU A 329 -1.57 14.69 13.42
CA GLU A 329 -1.07 15.26 12.18
C GLU A 329 -1.93 14.88 10.97
N ALA A 330 -2.36 13.64 10.87
CA ALA A 330 -3.27 13.18 9.82
C ALA A 330 -4.62 13.93 9.85
N LYS A 331 -5.17 14.18 11.06
CA LYS A 331 -6.41 14.96 11.22
C LYS A 331 -6.23 16.42 10.78
N LEU A 332 -5.07 17.04 11.03
CA LEU A 332 -4.79 18.40 10.54
C LEU A 332 -4.76 18.42 9.01
N ILE A 333 -4.09 17.46 8.38
CA ILE A 333 -4.03 17.33 6.91
C ILE A 333 -5.43 17.13 6.32
N CYS A 334 -6.22 16.22 6.87
CA CYS A 334 -7.60 16.00 6.43
C CYS A 334 -8.45 17.27 6.57
N LYS A 335 -8.28 18.04 7.66
CA LYS A 335 -8.96 19.31 7.87
C LYS A 335 -8.57 20.35 6.81
N GLU A 336 -7.29 20.46 6.47
CA GLU A 336 -6.82 21.34 5.38
C GLU A 336 -7.47 20.95 4.05
N ILE A 337 -7.53 19.66 3.73
CA ILE A 337 -8.17 19.14 2.53
C ILE A 337 -9.68 19.45 2.50
N ARG A 338 -10.38 19.29 3.61
CA ARG A 338 -11.79 19.69 3.73
C ARG A 338 -12.00 21.19 3.48
N GLN A 339 -11.07 22.06 3.93
CA GLN A 339 -11.14 23.50 3.66
C GLN A 339 -10.92 23.88 2.19
N ILE A 340 -10.17 23.08 1.45
CA ILE A 340 -9.96 23.22 0.00
C ILE A 340 -11.22 22.81 -0.78
N GLY A 341 -12.10 22.01 -0.21
CA GLY A 341 -13.29 21.46 -0.86
C GLY A 341 -13.27 19.94 -1.01
N GLY A 342 -12.38 19.25 -0.31
CA GLY A 342 -12.22 17.80 -0.31
C GLY A 342 -11.06 17.31 -1.17
N ILE A 343 -10.86 16.00 -1.16
CA ILE A 343 -9.66 15.37 -1.75
C ILE A 343 -9.56 15.55 -3.27
N VAL A 344 -10.70 15.58 -3.97
CA VAL A 344 -10.74 15.78 -5.43
C VAL A 344 -10.29 17.20 -5.79
N GLU A 345 -10.76 18.20 -5.07
CA GLU A 345 -10.36 19.60 -5.29
C GLU A 345 -8.89 19.83 -4.84
N ALA A 346 -8.42 19.13 -3.82
CA ALA A 346 -7.01 19.15 -3.42
C ALA A 346 -6.09 18.55 -4.49
N LEU A 347 -6.53 17.51 -5.21
CA LEU A 347 -5.83 16.97 -6.38
C LEU A 347 -5.83 17.95 -7.55
N LYS A 348 -6.99 18.52 -7.90
CA LYS A 348 -7.13 19.46 -9.02
C LYS A 348 -6.34 20.76 -8.82
N SER A 349 -6.30 21.26 -7.60
CA SER A 349 -5.54 22.48 -7.25
C SER A 349 -4.03 22.27 -7.22
N GLY A 350 -3.54 21.01 -7.25
CA GLY A 350 -2.12 20.69 -7.12
C GLY A 350 -1.60 20.70 -5.67
N TRP A 351 -2.46 20.88 -4.68
CA TRP A 351 -2.07 20.95 -3.27
C TRP A 351 -1.41 19.65 -2.78
N ILE A 352 -1.97 18.49 -3.19
CA ILE A 352 -1.42 17.17 -2.84
C ILE A 352 -0.05 16.98 -3.49
N GLN A 353 0.09 17.36 -4.75
CA GLN A 353 1.33 17.28 -5.52
C GLN A 353 2.43 18.14 -4.88
N ASP A 354 2.11 19.41 -4.52
CA ASP A 354 3.04 20.33 -3.87
C ASP A 354 3.52 19.80 -2.53
N ARG A 355 2.61 19.25 -1.74
CA ARG A 355 2.92 18.68 -0.43
C ARG A 355 3.86 17.49 -0.55
N ILE A 356 3.50 16.49 -1.35
CA ILE A 356 4.33 15.29 -1.54
C ILE A 356 5.71 15.65 -2.09
N ASP A 357 5.77 16.56 -3.07
CA ASP A 357 7.02 16.98 -3.68
C ASP A 357 7.97 17.68 -2.67
N SER A 358 7.42 18.47 -1.75
CA SER A 358 8.20 19.09 -0.68
C SER A 358 8.75 18.05 0.31
N GLU A 359 7.98 17.02 0.63
CA GLU A 359 8.38 15.92 1.50
C GLU A 359 9.46 15.05 0.86
N VAL A 360 9.31 14.71 -0.42
CA VAL A 360 10.34 13.96 -1.18
C VAL A 360 11.68 14.69 -1.16
N LYS A 361 11.69 16.01 -1.39
CA LYS A 361 12.92 16.82 -1.33
C LYS A 361 13.57 16.82 0.04
N ALA A 362 12.76 16.84 1.11
CA ALA A 362 13.26 16.83 2.49
C ALA A 362 13.75 15.45 2.93
N ALA A 363 13.15 14.37 2.40
CA ALA A 363 13.39 12.99 2.84
C ALA A 363 14.50 12.26 2.08
N MET A 364 15.04 12.83 0.99
CA MET A 364 16.06 12.17 0.17
C MET A 364 17.28 11.77 1.01
N PRO A 365 17.62 10.47 1.10
CA PRO A 365 18.75 10.04 1.91
C PRO A 365 20.08 10.46 1.26
N GLU A 366 21.00 11.00 2.07
CA GLU A 366 22.37 11.28 1.62
C GLU A 366 23.16 10.02 1.33
N LYS A 367 22.80 8.90 1.99
CA LYS A 367 23.53 7.61 1.92
C LYS A 367 22.56 6.47 1.66
N VAL A 368 22.78 5.76 0.57
CA VAL A 368 22.07 4.53 0.22
C VAL A 368 23.09 3.40 0.10
N LEU A 369 22.92 2.38 0.94
CA LEU A 369 23.78 1.20 0.95
C LEU A 369 23.78 0.55 -0.45
N GLY A 370 24.99 0.20 -0.92
CA GLY A 370 25.16 -0.41 -2.24
C GLY A 370 25.11 0.57 -3.41
N VAL A 371 24.70 1.84 -3.19
CA VAL A 371 24.68 2.88 -4.24
C VAL A 371 25.85 3.85 -4.11
N ASN A 372 25.84 4.67 -3.05
CA ASN A 372 26.89 5.64 -2.75
C ASN A 372 27.51 5.43 -1.36
N PHE A 373 27.03 4.45 -0.60
CA PHE A 373 27.53 4.06 0.71
C PHE A 373 27.91 2.57 0.66
N TYR A 374 29.20 2.28 0.83
CA TYR A 374 29.81 0.96 0.60
C TYR A 374 29.42 0.33 -0.76
N PRO A 375 29.63 1.03 -1.90
CA PRO A 375 29.32 0.49 -3.21
C PRO A 375 30.25 -0.69 -3.55
N ASN A 376 29.75 -1.63 -4.35
CA ASN A 376 30.59 -2.63 -4.99
C ASN A 376 31.00 -2.12 -6.38
N ASP A 377 32.25 -1.68 -6.52
CA ASP A 377 32.74 -1.07 -7.77
C ASP A 377 32.78 -2.06 -8.95
N ALA A 378 32.78 -3.36 -8.68
CA ALA A 378 32.74 -4.41 -9.70
C ALA A 378 31.31 -4.70 -10.19
N GLU A 379 30.28 -4.19 -9.50
CA GLU A 379 28.89 -4.43 -9.85
C GLU A 379 28.48 -3.61 -11.07
N LYS A 380 27.85 -4.30 -12.02
CA LYS A 380 27.24 -3.69 -13.20
C LYS A 380 25.74 -3.90 -13.15
N LEU A 381 25.00 -2.93 -13.68
CA LEU A 381 23.57 -3.12 -13.90
C LEU A 381 23.36 -4.26 -14.91
N PRO A 382 22.30 -5.06 -14.74
CA PRO A 382 21.92 -6.05 -15.73
C PRO A 382 21.69 -5.42 -17.12
N GLU A 383 22.00 -6.18 -18.19
CA GLU A 383 21.74 -5.74 -19.57
C GLU A 383 20.29 -5.32 -19.77
N GLY A 384 20.05 -4.23 -20.49
CA GLY A 384 18.71 -3.72 -20.79
C GLY A 384 18.11 -2.82 -19.72
N ILE A 385 18.77 -2.62 -18.57
CA ILE A 385 18.33 -1.67 -17.56
C ILE A 385 18.93 -0.31 -17.86
N THR A 386 18.05 0.68 -18.03
CA THR A 386 18.42 2.08 -18.22
C THR A 386 17.97 2.88 -17.00
N ILE A 387 18.91 3.53 -16.34
CA ILE A 387 18.60 4.52 -15.32
C ILE A 387 18.46 5.86 -16.02
N ALA A 388 17.23 6.36 -16.14
CA ALA A 388 16.97 7.69 -16.67
C ALA A 388 17.07 8.74 -15.55
N PRO A 389 17.47 9.98 -15.88
CA PRO A 389 17.38 11.06 -14.91
C PRO A 389 15.92 11.26 -14.49
N THR A 390 15.70 11.45 -13.21
CA THR A 390 14.37 11.76 -12.70
C THR A 390 13.92 13.11 -13.26
N LEU A 391 12.77 13.14 -13.94
CA LEU A 391 12.18 14.38 -14.45
C LEU A 391 11.96 15.36 -13.30
N SER A 392 12.30 16.62 -13.48
CA SER A 392 11.89 17.66 -12.56
C SER A 392 10.36 17.78 -12.56
N ARG A 393 9.79 18.32 -11.47
CA ARG A 393 8.35 18.54 -11.43
C ARG A 393 7.86 19.47 -12.53
N ILE A 394 8.65 20.46 -12.93
CA ILE A 394 8.30 21.38 -14.02
C ILE A 394 8.12 20.61 -15.32
N GLU A 395 9.10 19.78 -15.70
CA GLU A 395 9.03 18.94 -16.90
C GLU A 395 7.87 17.93 -16.84
N HIS A 396 7.60 17.36 -15.66
CA HIS A 396 6.46 16.48 -15.47
C HIS A 396 5.14 17.21 -15.65
N LYS A 397 4.96 18.37 -15.05
CA LYS A 397 3.77 19.22 -15.21
C LYS A 397 3.54 19.66 -16.64
N GLU A 398 4.59 20.06 -17.36
CA GLU A 398 4.52 20.40 -18.79
C GLU A 398 4.08 19.21 -19.64
N ARG A 399 4.57 18.00 -19.35
CA ARG A 399 4.19 16.76 -20.06
C ARG A 399 2.71 16.43 -19.95
N PHE A 400 2.05 16.81 -18.85
CA PHE A 400 0.66 16.51 -18.56
C PHE A 400 -0.23 17.77 -18.49
N ALA A 401 0.17 18.84 -19.18
CA ALA A 401 -0.54 20.13 -19.16
C ALA A 401 -1.97 20.07 -19.76
N ASP A 402 -2.29 19.01 -20.50
CA ASP A 402 -3.59 18.71 -21.09
C ASP A 402 -4.54 17.97 -20.14
N ARG A 403 -4.10 17.63 -18.92
CA ARG A 403 -4.89 16.91 -17.94
C ARG A 403 -5.55 17.85 -16.95
N ASP A 404 -6.74 17.44 -16.45
CA ASP A 404 -7.46 18.20 -15.41
C ASP A 404 -6.75 18.18 -14.06
N ILE A 405 -5.97 17.12 -13.82
CA ILE A 405 -5.19 16.88 -12.62
C ILE A 405 -3.74 16.61 -13.05
N GLU A 406 -2.77 17.25 -12.40
CA GLU A 406 -1.38 16.83 -12.55
C GLU A 406 -1.19 15.43 -11.93
N PRO A 407 -0.83 14.39 -12.70
CA PRO A 407 -0.64 13.05 -12.15
C PRO A 407 0.45 13.04 -11.08
N LEU A 408 0.24 12.29 -10.00
CA LEU A 408 1.27 12.01 -9.02
C LEU A 408 2.34 11.08 -9.61
N ARG A 409 3.58 11.26 -9.21
CA ARG A 409 4.72 10.52 -9.70
C ARG A 409 5.24 9.55 -8.65
N VAL A 410 5.32 8.27 -9.00
CA VAL A 410 6.03 7.28 -8.18
C VAL A 410 7.51 7.62 -8.14
N VAL A 411 8.13 7.53 -6.96
CA VAL A 411 9.54 7.89 -6.76
C VAL A 411 10.30 6.76 -6.06
N ARG A 412 11.61 6.70 -6.33
CA ARG A 412 12.57 5.92 -5.54
C ARG A 412 13.65 6.86 -5.03
N TRP A 413 13.96 6.76 -3.76
CA TRP A 413 14.92 7.66 -3.12
C TRP A 413 16.35 7.49 -3.62
N SER A 414 16.68 6.32 -4.19
CA SER A 414 17.99 6.04 -4.76
C SER A 414 18.20 6.53 -6.18
N GLU A 415 17.14 6.90 -6.93
CA GLU A 415 17.22 7.16 -8.38
C GLU A 415 18.29 8.17 -8.79
N SER A 416 18.33 9.33 -8.12
CA SER A 416 19.31 10.37 -8.46
C SER A 416 20.75 9.92 -8.17
N LEU A 417 20.97 9.17 -7.08
CA LEU A 417 22.27 8.64 -6.71
C LEU A 417 22.69 7.50 -7.65
N GLU A 418 21.75 6.66 -8.06
CA GLU A 418 21.97 5.59 -9.03
C GLU A 418 22.34 6.17 -10.40
N PHE A 419 21.65 7.24 -10.83
CA PHE A 419 21.97 7.93 -12.08
C PHE A 419 23.38 8.54 -12.05
N GLN A 420 23.77 9.19 -10.95
CA GLN A 420 25.11 9.74 -10.77
C GLN A 420 26.18 8.63 -10.81
N ARG A 421 25.96 7.52 -10.10
CA ARG A 421 26.88 6.37 -10.11
C ARG A 421 27.02 5.76 -11.50
N HIS A 422 25.92 5.55 -12.21
CA HIS A 422 25.91 4.99 -13.57
C HIS A 422 26.65 5.91 -14.55
N SER A 423 26.39 7.23 -14.49
CA SER A 423 27.04 8.21 -15.36
C SER A 423 28.54 8.38 -15.10
N SER A 424 29.00 8.07 -13.88
CA SER A 424 30.45 8.13 -13.54
C SER A 424 31.21 6.87 -13.95
N THR A 425 30.50 5.79 -14.33
CA THR A 425 31.09 4.50 -14.74
C THR A 425 31.09 4.30 -16.26
N LEU A 426 30.44 5.19 -17.02
CA LEU A 426 30.49 5.29 -18.47
C LEU A 426 31.62 6.23 -18.91
#